data_1d87e21e4df186359c5be158a9f7247e
#
_entry.id   1d87e21e4df186359c5be158a9f7247e
#
_cell.length_a   1.000
_cell.length_b   1.000
_cell.length_c   1.000
_cell.angle_alpha   90.00
_cell.angle_beta   90.00
_cell.angle_gamma   90.00
#
_symmetry.space_group_name_H-M   'P 1'
#
loop_
_entity.id
_entity.type
_entity.pdbx_description
1 polymer ?
#
loop_
_entity_poly.entity_id
_entity_poly.type
_entity_poly.pdbx_seq_one_letter_code
_entity_poly.pdbx_strand_id
1 'polypeptide(L)'
;PTATGWLWAQSQEPHFKDVLLAAEMKSEHPLAGAIVSALQNEEKVKPAALDSFESITGKGIKVSYEGHTYWVGSHKLLKDFSATVNDVMAEMLVRYESDGNGIIYFGRENELLAIIAVSDPIKATSAEAVKELKRQGIDICMLTGDGQRTALAVSSRLGIERFVADALPDDKAEFVRELQMQGKKVAMVGDGINDSQALALADVSIAMGKGTDIAMDVAMVTLMTSDLLLLPKAFQLSKQTVKLIHQNLFWAF
;
A
#
# COMPACT_ATOMS: atom_id res chain seq x y z
N PRO A 1 -8.40 -7.51 -2.41
CA PRO A 1 -7.66 -8.18 -1.34
C PRO A 1 -8.53 -9.20 -0.61
N THR A 2 -7.90 -10.29 -0.12
CA THR A 2 -8.57 -11.37 0.61
C THR A 2 -7.69 -11.80 1.77
N ALA A 3 -8.25 -11.98 2.97
CA ALA A 3 -7.51 -12.53 4.10
C ALA A 3 -7.28 -14.03 3.85
N THR A 4 -6.01 -14.43 3.72
CA THR A 4 -5.61 -15.79 3.32
C THR A 4 -4.97 -16.59 4.44
N GLY A 5 -4.56 -15.94 5.52
CA GLY A 5 -3.93 -16.60 6.64
C GLY A 5 -4.13 -15.85 7.95
N TRP A 6 -4.34 -16.61 9.02
CA TRP A 6 -4.52 -16.12 10.39
C TRP A 6 -3.61 -16.91 11.33
N LEU A 7 -2.72 -16.21 12.03
CA LEU A 7 -1.84 -16.79 13.04
C LEU A 7 -2.14 -16.11 14.37
N TRP A 8 -2.75 -16.82 15.28
CA TRP A 8 -3.03 -16.35 16.63
C TRP A 8 -1.92 -16.80 17.59
N ALA A 9 -1.45 -15.89 18.46
CA ALA A 9 -0.32 -16.14 19.36
C ALA A 9 -0.67 -17.08 20.52
N GLN A 10 -1.91 -17.08 20.97
CA GLN A 10 -2.43 -17.91 22.08
C GLN A 10 -3.88 -18.31 21.81
N SER A 11 -4.49 -19.06 22.78
CA SER A 11 -5.91 -19.40 22.74
C SER A 11 -6.75 -18.15 22.55
N GLN A 12 -7.54 -18.14 21.45
CA GLN A 12 -8.37 -17.00 21.07
C GLN A 12 -9.42 -16.71 22.14
N GLU A 13 -9.36 -15.54 22.77
CA GLU A 13 -10.51 -15.04 23.49
C GLU A 13 -11.54 -14.55 22.47
N PRO A 14 -12.83 -14.96 22.57
CA PRO A 14 -13.83 -14.64 21.54
C PRO A 14 -13.93 -13.16 21.22
N HIS A 15 -13.76 -12.29 22.22
CA HIS A 15 -13.86 -10.84 22.07
C HIS A 15 -12.71 -10.21 21.24
N PHE A 16 -11.56 -10.89 21.05
CA PHE A 16 -10.47 -10.35 20.22
C PHE A 16 -10.90 -10.15 18.76
N LYS A 17 -11.67 -11.09 18.23
CA LYS A 17 -12.21 -10.96 16.87
C LYS A 17 -13.26 -9.84 16.79
N ASP A 18 -14.05 -9.65 17.84
CA ASP A 18 -15.07 -8.59 17.91
C ASP A 18 -14.41 -7.20 17.92
N VAL A 19 -13.32 -7.04 18.70
CA VAL A 19 -12.51 -5.81 18.74
C VAL A 19 -11.83 -5.56 17.40
N LEU A 20 -11.21 -6.60 16.82
CA LEU A 20 -10.54 -6.50 15.51
C LEU A 20 -11.54 -6.10 14.42
N LEU A 21 -12.72 -6.73 14.39
CA LEU A 21 -13.77 -6.36 13.44
C LEU A 21 -14.18 -4.90 13.60
N ALA A 22 -14.46 -4.46 14.83
CA ALA A 22 -14.88 -3.10 15.12
C ALA A 22 -13.81 -2.06 14.75
N ALA A 23 -12.52 -2.38 14.97
CA ALA A 23 -11.40 -1.54 14.62
C ALA A 23 -11.27 -1.38 13.09
N GLU A 24 -11.28 -2.50 12.35
CA GLU A 24 -11.13 -2.49 10.90
C GLU A 24 -12.34 -1.94 10.15
N MET A 25 -13.55 -2.01 10.71
CA MET A 25 -14.73 -1.33 10.14
C MET A 25 -14.59 0.20 10.12
N LYS A 26 -13.75 0.78 10.97
CA LYS A 26 -13.44 2.23 11.01
C LYS A 26 -12.17 2.60 10.28
N SER A 27 -11.40 1.60 9.79
CA SER A 27 -10.15 1.79 9.10
C SER A 27 -10.37 2.15 7.62
N GLU A 28 -9.66 3.15 7.14
CA GLU A 28 -9.64 3.53 5.72
C GLU A 28 -8.56 2.78 4.92
N HIS A 29 -7.86 1.84 5.57
CA HIS A 29 -6.78 1.10 4.91
C HIS A 29 -7.35 0.14 3.84
N PRO A 30 -6.74 0.06 2.64
CA PRO A 30 -7.24 -0.82 1.56
C PRO A 30 -7.40 -2.30 1.94
N LEU A 31 -6.60 -2.79 2.89
CA LEU A 31 -6.65 -4.18 3.35
C LEU A 31 -7.71 -4.44 4.42
N ALA A 32 -8.24 -3.38 5.08
CA ALA A 32 -9.25 -3.51 6.14
C ALA A 32 -10.50 -4.26 5.66
N GLY A 33 -10.97 -3.94 4.46
CA GLY A 33 -12.13 -4.60 3.86
C GLY A 33 -12.01 -6.12 3.73
N ALA A 34 -10.79 -6.63 3.52
CA ALA A 34 -10.54 -8.08 3.45
C ALA A 34 -10.70 -8.75 4.83
N ILE A 35 -10.21 -8.09 5.90
CA ILE A 35 -10.34 -8.55 7.28
C ILE A 35 -11.80 -8.50 7.71
N VAL A 36 -12.48 -7.38 7.46
CA VAL A 36 -13.90 -7.20 7.76
C VAL A 36 -14.74 -8.29 7.09
N SER A 37 -14.54 -8.50 5.78
CA SER A 37 -15.28 -9.52 5.02
C SER A 37 -15.04 -10.94 5.56
N ALA A 38 -13.81 -11.25 5.96
CA ALA A 38 -13.50 -12.57 6.53
C ALA A 38 -14.16 -12.78 7.90
N LEU A 39 -14.12 -11.78 8.78
CA LEU A 39 -14.69 -11.86 10.13
C LEU A 39 -16.22 -11.83 10.12
N GLN A 40 -16.85 -11.08 9.22
CA GLN A 40 -18.32 -11.05 9.09
C GLN A 40 -18.91 -12.37 8.59
N ASN A 41 -18.13 -13.21 7.94
CA ASN A 41 -18.56 -14.55 7.55
C ASN A 41 -18.56 -15.56 8.71
N GLU A 42 -18.00 -15.19 9.86
CA GLU A 42 -18.06 -15.99 11.08
C GLU A 42 -19.32 -15.64 11.89
N GLU A 43 -20.29 -16.55 11.97
CA GLU A 43 -21.63 -16.32 12.59
C GLU A 43 -21.59 -15.77 14.04
N LYS A 44 -20.49 -15.99 14.77
CA LYS A 44 -20.35 -15.62 16.19
C LYS A 44 -19.64 -14.30 16.42
N VAL A 45 -19.02 -13.70 15.38
CA VAL A 45 -18.25 -12.48 15.49
C VAL A 45 -19.17 -11.27 15.30
N LYS A 46 -19.15 -10.34 16.28
CA LYS A 46 -19.93 -9.10 16.25
C LYS A 46 -19.02 -7.93 16.61
N PRO A 47 -19.18 -6.76 15.96
CA PRO A 47 -18.31 -5.63 16.26
C PRO A 47 -18.48 -5.18 17.72
N ALA A 48 -17.37 -5.06 18.46
CA ALA A 48 -17.34 -4.55 19.82
C ALA A 48 -17.67 -3.04 19.86
N ALA A 49 -18.23 -2.58 20.99
CA ALA A 49 -18.42 -1.16 21.23
C ALA A 49 -17.10 -0.52 21.72
N LEU A 50 -16.37 0.10 20.81
CA LEU A 50 -15.06 0.71 21.11
C LEU A 50 -15.24 2.03 21.88
N ASP A 51 -14.42 2.24 22.92
CA ASP A 51 -14.40 3.46 23.72
C ASP A 51 -13.73 4.62 22.97
N SER A 52 -12.68 4.32 22.17
CA SER A 52 -11.96 5.31 21.36
C SER A 52 -11.41 4.69 20.06
N PHE A 53 -11.12 5.56 19.09
CA PHE A 53 -10.47 5.19 17.82
C PHE A 53 -9.48 6.30 17.43
N GLU A 54 -8.28 5.92 17.04
CA GLU A 54 -7.23 6.81 16.55
C GLU A 54 -6.56 6.19 15.32
N SER A 55 -6.49 6.94 14.22
CA SER A 55 -5.72 6.55 13.04
C SER A 55 -4.30 7.10 13.14
N ILE A 56 -3.30 6.23 12.95
CA ILE A 56 -1.88 6.59 12.98
C ILE A 56 -1.35 6.50 11.55
N THR A 57 -1.18 7.66 10.93
CA THR A 57 -0.83 7.77 9.51
C THR A 57 0.37 6.91 9.12
N GLY A 58 0.18 6.05 8.12
CA GLY A 58 1.21 5.15 7.59
C GLY A 58 1.64 4.00 8.52
N LYS A 59 1.01 3.85 9.70
CA LYS A 59 1.33 2.76 10.64
C LYS A 59 0.15 1.85 10.93
N GLY A 60 -1.07 2.39 11.06
CA GLY A 60 -2.27 1.62 11.38
C GLY A 60 -3.25 2.38 12.26
N ILE A 61 -3.98 1.66 13.11
CA ILE A 61 -5.02 2.19 13.99
C ILE A 61 -4.80 1.73 15.43
N LYS A 62 -5.26 2.55 16.36
CA LYS A 62 -5.29 2.26 17.80
C LYS A 62 -6.71 2.47 18.32
N VAL A 63 -7.20 1.55 19.14
CA VAL A 63 -8.53 1.59 19.73
C VAL A 63 -8.48 1.25 21.22
N SER A 64 -9.45 1.75 21.98
CA SER A 64 -9.66 1.34 23.39
C SER A 64 -10.94 0.52 23.48
N TYR A 65 -10.87 -0.55 24.28
CA TYR A 65 -12.02 -1.40 24.61
C TYR A 65 -11.85 -1.96 26.03
N GLU A 66 -12.83 -1.75 26.88
CA GLU A 66 -12.84 -2.19 28.29
C GLU A 66 -11.57 -1.83 29.07
N GLY A 67 -11.08 -0.61 28.89
CA GLY A 67 -9.88 -0.10 29.56
C GLY A 67 -8.54 -0.60 29.02
N HIS A 68 -8.54 -1.42 27.97
CA HIS A 68 -7.33 -1.90 27.28
C HIS A 68 -7.12 -1.19 25.96
N THR A 69 -5.85 -1.00 25.60
CA THR A 69 -5.44 -0.48 24.28
C THR A 69 -5.18 -1.62 23.31
N TYR A 70 -5.89 -1.62 22.19
CA TYR A 70 -5.65 -2.53 21.05
C TYR A 70 -5.11 -1.74 19.87
N TRP A 71 -4.35 -2.39 19.03
CA TRP A 71 -3.78 -1.79 17.83
C TRP A 71 -3.79 -2.78 16.66
N VAL A 72 -3.96 -2.26 15.45
CA VAL A 72 -3.92 -3.03 14.21
C VAL A 72 -3.08 -2.25 13.20
N GLY A 73 -2.08 -2.88 12.59
CA GLY A 73 -1.27 -2.16 11.61
C GLY A 73 -0.01 -2.87 11.15
N SER A 74 0.93 -2.06 10.65
CA SER A 74 2.19 -2.49 10.07
C SER A 74 3.21 -2.94 11.12
N HIS A 75 4.33 -3.51 10.65
CA HIS A 75 5.49 -3.84 11.48
C HIS A 75 6.06 -2.62 12.25
N LYS A 76 5.87 -1.39 11.75
CA LYS A 76 6.26 -0.18 12.48
C LYS A 76 5.42 0.01 13.74
N LEU A 77 4.11 -0.22 13.64
CA LEU A 77 3.22 -0.11 14.79
C LEU A 77 3.52 -1.20 15.83
N LEU A 78 3.80 -2.43 15.39
CA LEU A 78 4.26 -3.51 16.27
C LEU A 78 5.49 -3.10 17.08
N LYS A 79 6.48 -2.43 16.46
CA LYS A 79 7.67 -1.91 17.12
C LYS A 79 7.34 -0.79 18.10
N ASP A 80 6.47 0.14 17.74
CA ASP A 80 6.06 1.25 18.62
C ASP A 80 5.44 0.73 19.93
N PHE A 81 4.70 -0.37 19.85
CA PHE A 81 4.13 -1.05 21.03
C PHE A 81 5.10 -2.05 21.72
N SER A 82 6.35 -2.17 21.22
CA SER A 82 7.35 -3.10 21.76
C SER A 82 6.88 -4.56 21.80
N ALA A 83 5.93 -4.92 20.92
CA ALA A 83 5.44 -6.28 20.81
C ALA A 83 6.40 -7.14 19.99
N THR A 84 6.50 -8.43 20.33
CA THR A 84 7.43 -9.36 19.69
C THR A 84 6.71 -10.52 19.02
N VAL A 85 7.26 -10.97 17.90
CA VAL A 85 6.81 -12.19 17.20
C VAL A 85 7.54 -13.37 17.82
N ASN A 86 6.80 -14.40 18.26
CA ASN A 86 7.42 -15.63 18.76
C ASN A 86 7.98 -16.49 17.60
N ASP A 87 8.86 -17.46 17.91
CA ASP A 87 9.57 -18.25 16.89
C ASP A 87 8.62 -19.01 15.95
N VAL A 88 7.52 -19.56 16.49
CA VAL A 88 6.54 -20.32 15.69
C VAL A 88 5.83 -19.41 14.69
N MET A 89 5.43 -18.21 15.11
CA MET A 89 4.82 -17.23 14.23
C MET A 89 5.82 -16.67 13.22
N ALA A 90 7.10 -16.56 13.59
CA ALA A 90 8.16 -16.03 12.74
C ALA A 90 8.37 -16.90 11.48
N GLU A 91 8.36 -18.22 11.61
CA GLU A 91 8.49 -19.13 10.45
C GLU A 91 7.35 -18.95 9.44
N MET A 92 6.12 -18.90 9.95
CA MET A 92 4.94 -18.72 9.09
C MET A 92 4.89 -17.32 8.49
N LEU A 93 5.32 -16.28 9.24
CA LEU A 93 5.44 -14.92 8.74
C LEU A 93 6.37 -14.85 7.53
N VAL A 94 7.55 -15.47 7.61
CA VAL A 94 8.51 -15.55 6.49
C VAL A 94 7.85 -16.14 5.24
N ARG A 95 7.04 -17.18 5.41
CA ARG A 95 6.34 -17.83 4.29
C ARG A 95 5.31 -16.88 3.67
N TYR A 96 4.47 -16.24 4.49
CA TYR A 96 3.45 -15.31 3.98
C TYR A 96 4.07 -14.13 3.25
N GLU A 97 5.15 -13.55 3.81
CA GLU A 97 5.89 -12.46 3.15
C GLU A 97 6.51 -12.90 1.81
N SER A 98 7.08 -14.09 1.76
CA SER A 98 7.69 -14.66 0.52
C SER A 98 6.64 -14.95 -0.55
N ASP A 99 5.40 -15.24 -0.16
CA ASP A 99 4.27 -15.39 -1.07
C ASP A 99 3.73 -14.03 -1.57
N GLY A 100 4.28 -12.92 -1.07
CA GLY A 100 3.89 -11.55 -1.45
C GLY A 100 2.60 -11.08 -0.81
N ASN A 101 2.21 -11.67 0.32
CA ASN A 101 1.07 -11.18 1.09
C ASN A 101 1.41 -9.90 1.84
N GLY A 102 0.46 -8.98 1.91
CA GLY A 102 0.49 -7.90 2.90
C GLY A 102 0.30 -8.47 4.30
N ILE A 103 1.09 -7.98 5.26
CA ILE A 103 1.06 -8.45 6.64
C ILE A 103 0.48 -7.39 7.55
N ILE A 104 -0.53 -7.77 8.32
CA ILE A 104 -1.15 -6.93 9.34
C ILE A 104 -0.97 -7.60 10.69
N TYR A 105 -0.54 -6.80 11.66
CA TYR A 105 -0.35 -7.22 13.04
C TYR A 105 -1.50 -6.70 13.89
N PHE A 106 -2.03 -7.53 14.77
CA PHE A 106 -3.05 -7.16 15.76
C PHE A 106 -2.52 -7.45 17.16
N GLY A 107 -2.60 -6.48 18.04
CA GLY A 107 -2.08 -6.63 19.42
C GLY A 107 -2.88 -5.88 20.45
N ARG A 108 -2.59 -6.18 21.73
CA ARG A 108 -3.11 -5.51 22.91
C ARG A 108 -1.92 -5.09 23.78
N GLU A 109 -1.85 -3.81 24.13
CA GLU A 109 -0.69 -3.25 24.85
C GLU A 109 0.63 -3.64 24.15
N ASN A 110 1.55 -4.31 24.85
CA ASN A 110 2.80 -4.83 24.31
C ASN A 110 2.75 -6.30 23.85
N GLU A 111 1.55 -6.87 23.77
CA GLU A 111 1.32 -8.27 23.37
C GLU A 111 0.84 -8.37 21.94
N LEU A 112 1.49 -9.18 21.12
CA LEU A 112 1.01 -9.56 19.78
C LEU A 112 -0.03 -10.65 19.94
N LEU A 113 -1.26 -10.39 19.45
CA LEU A 113 -2.39 -11.33 19.50
C LEU A 113 -2.50 -12.13 18.20
N ALA A 114 -2.32 -11.48 17.05
CA ALA A 114 -2.42 -12.16 15.76
C ALA A 114 -1.54 -11.53 14.69
N ILE A 115 -1.16 -12.35 13.71
CA ILE A 115 -0.64 -11.94 12.39
C ILE A 115 -1.67 -12.35 11.35
N ILE A 116 -2.03 -11.43 10.47
CA ILE A 116 -3.02 -11.62 9.43
C ILE A 116 -2.34 -11.43 8.08
N ALA A 117 -2.37 -12.46 7.25
CA ALA A 117 -1.90 -12.39 5.88
C ALA A 117 -3.05 -12.04 4.94
N VAL A 118 -2.87 -10.98 4.17
CA VAL A 118 -3.85 -10.53 3.18
C VAL A 118 -3.23 -10.62 1.80
N SER A 119 -3.83 -11.42 0.94
CA SER A 119 -3.44 -11.50 -0.46
C SER A 119 -4.13 -10.40 -1.26
N ASP A 120 -3.33 -9.60 -1.94
CA ASP A 120 -3.80 -8.68 -2.97
C ASP A 120 -3.10 -9.08 -4.28
N PRO A 121 -3.76 -9.87 -5.13
CA PRO A 121 -3.10 -10.44 -6.28
C PRO A 121 -2.65 -9.34 -7.25
N ILE A 122 -1.40 -9.42 -7.68
CA ILE A 122 -0.87 -8.54 -8.71
C ILE A 122 -1.76 -8.68 -9.96
N LYS A 123 -2.23 -7.57 -10.49
CA LYS A 123 -3.05 -7.57 -11.72
C LYS A 123 -2.26 -8.16 -12.88
N ALA A 124 -2.90 -9.00 -13.66
CA ALA A 124 -2.25 -9.70 -14.78
C ALA A 124 -1.53 -8.75 -15.77
N THR A 125 -2.06 -7.53 -15.93
CA THR A 125 -1.51 -6.51 -16.83
C THR A 125 -0.33 -5.74 -16.27
N SER A 126 -0.02 -5.86 -14.96
CA SER A 126 1.01 -5.05 -14.30
C SER A 126 2.41 -5.36 -14.81
N ALA A 127 2.75 -6.64 -14.97
CA ALA A 127 4.07 -7.03 -15.48
C ALA A 127 4.29 -6.57 -16.93
N GLU A 128 3.25 -6.62 -17.76
CA GLU A 128 3.29 -6.11 -19.13
C GLU A 128 3.49 -4.59 -19.17
N ALA A 129 2.79 -3.85 -18.30
CA ALA A 129 2.95 -2.41 -18.18
C ALA A 129 4.38 -2.01 -17.79
N VAL A 130 4.97 -2.70 -16.81
CA VAL A 130 6.36 -2.50 -16.39
C VAL A 130 7.33 -2.76 -17.55
N LYS A 131 7.14 -3.86 -18.28
CA LYS A 131 7.98 -4.21 -19.44
C LYS A 131 7.90 -3.13 -20.54
N GLU A 132 6.70 -2.65 -20.82
CA GLU A 132 6.47 -1.64 -21.85
C GLU A 132 7.07 -0.27 -21.46
N LEU A 133 6.97 0.15 -20.20
CA LEU A 133 7.60 1.36 -19.69
C LEU A 133 9.15 1.27 -19.80
N LYS A 134 9.74 0.14 -19.40
CA LYS A 134 11.17 -0.10 -19.57
C LYS A 134 11.60 -0.04 -21.05
N ARG A 135 10.80 -0.61 -21.96
CA ARG A 135 11.05 -0.53 -23.41
C ARG A 135 11.03 0.91 -23.93
N GLN A 136 10.28 1.78 -23.30
CA GLN A 136 10.24 3.22 -23.62
C GLN A 136 11.41 4.01 -23.00
N GLY A 137 12.32 3.36 -22.29
CA GLY A 137 13.49 3.96 -21.63
C GLY A 137 13.16 4.63 -20.31
N ILE A 138 12.09 4.21 -19.62
CA ILE A 138 11.67 4.75 -18.34
C ILE A 138 12.20 3.84 -17.23
N ASP A 139 12.99 4.40 -16.32
CA ASP A 139 13.42 3.74 -15.09
C ASP A 139 12.24 3.63 -14.13
N ILE A 140 12.07 2.45 -13.51
CA ILE A 140 10.96 2.20 -12.60
C ILE A 140 11.48 1.92 -11.19
N CYS A 141 10.87 2.57 -10.21
CA CYS A 141 11.07 2.29 -8.79
C CYS A 141 9.71 2.08 -8.12
N MET A 142 9.60 1.02 -7.31
CA MET A 142 8.42 0.76 -6.50
C MET A 142 8.63 1.32 -5.09
N LEU A 143 7.69 2.15 -4.62
CA LEU A 143 7.66 2.66 -3.24
C LEU A 143 6.46 2.04 -2.53
N THR A 144 6.70 1.34 -1.43
CA THR A 144 5.62 0.67 -0.69
C THR A 144 5.80 0.78 0.82
N GLY A 145 4.68 0.83 1.54
CA GLY A 145 4.65 0.69 2.99
C GLY A 145 4.81 -0.76 3.49
N ASP A 146 4.76 -1.74 2.58
CA ASP A 146 4.98 -3.15 2.92
C ASP A 146 6.42 -3.40 3.34
N GLY A 147 6.61 -4.46 4.14
CA GLY A 147 7.93 -4.89 4.60
C GLY A 147 8.82 -5.39 3.45
N GLN A 148 10.13 -5.39 3.72
CA GLN A 148 11.20 -5.69 2.75
C GLN A 148 10.98 -6.99 1.96
N ARG A 149 10.52 -8.08 2.62
CA ARG A 149 10.33 -9.39 1.96
C ARG A 149 9.14 -9.38 1.00
N THR A 150 8.01 -8.80 1.42
CA THR A 150 6.83 -8.64 0.55
C THR A 150 7.17 -7.77 -0.65
N ALA A 151 7.84 -6.63 -0.42
CA ALA A 151 8.28 -5.73 -1.48
C ALA A 151 9.22 -6.43 -2.48
N LEU A 152 10.18 -7.23 -1.99
CA LEU A 152 11.09 -8.03 -2.84
C LEU A 152 10.30 -9.07 -3.66
N ALA A 153 9.35 -9.77 -3.06
CA ALA A 153 8.54 -10.77 -3.76
C ALA A 153 7.71 -10.14 -4.88
N VAL A 154 7.05 -9.01 -4.61
CA VAL A 154 6.24 -8.28 -5.59
C VAL A 154 7.12 -7.68 -6.70
N SER A 155 8.21 -6.99 -6.35
CA SER A 155 9.12 -6.36 -7.32
C SER A 155 9.75 -7.39 -8.26
N SER A 156 10.14 -8.55 -7.73
CA SER A 156 10.71 -9.66 -8.52
C SER A 156 9.70 -10.22 -9.53
N ARG A 157 8.44 -10.43 -9.11
CA ARG A 157 7.35 -10.90 -9.99
C ARG A 157 7.03 -9.90 -11.11
N LEU A 158 7.17 -8.59 -10.82
CA LEU A 158 6.95 -7.52 -11.79
C LEU A 158 8.20 -7.21 -12.63
N GLY A 159 9.35 -7.75 -12.31
CA GLY A 159 10.61 -7.43 -12.95
C GLY A 159 11.10 -6.01 -12.63
N ILE A 160 10.77 -5.45 -11.46
CA ILE A 160 11.23 -4.15 -10.98
C ILE A 160 12.49 -4.36 -10.15
N GLU A 161 13.59 -3.72 -10.55
CA GLU A 161 14.91 -3.90 -9.92
C GLU A 161 15.12 -3.00 -8.70
N ARG A 162 14.44 -1.84 -8.68
CA ARG A 162 14.58 -0.86 -7.60
C ARG A 162 13.27 -0.73 -6.84
N PHE A 163 13.36 -0.89 -5.52
CA PHE A 163 12.20 -0.64 -4.65
C PHE A 163 12.64 -0.07 -3.31
N VAL A 164 11.73 0.63 -2.65
CA VAL A 164 11.85 1.12 -1.28
C VAL A 164 10.68 0.51 -0.50
N ALA A 165 11.01 -0.29 0.50
CA ALA A 165 10.06 -0.93 1.41
C ALA A 165 9.92 -0.11 2.70
N ASP A 166 8.91 -0.45 3.51
CA ASP A 166 8.64 0.21 4.80
C ASP A 166 8.53 1.76 4.70
N ALA A 167 8.18 2.29 3.50
CA ALA A 167 8.15 3.72 3.25
C ALA A 167 6.93 4.39 3.90
N LEU A 168 7.16 5.39 4.72
CA LEU A 168 6.15 6.33 5.20
C LEU A 168 5.85 7.39 4.11
N PRO A 169 4.75 8.14 4.22
CA PRO A 169 4.46 9.23 3.27
C PRO A 169 5.61 10.22 3.09
N ASP A 170 6.28 10.60 4.18
CA ASP A 170 7.42 11.52 4.14
C ASP A 170 8.64 10.90 3.45
N ASP A 171 8.90 9.61 3.65
CA ASP A 171 10.00 8.88 3.00
C ASP A 171 9.81 8.85 1.47
N LYS A 172 8.55 8.68 1.01
CA LYS A 172 8.21 8.72 -0.42
C LYS A 172 8.46 10.09 -1.03
N ALA A 173 8.10 11.14 -0.31
CA ALA A 173 8.33 12.52 -0.72
C ALA A 173 9.83 12.84 -0.79
N GLU A 174 10.61 12.42 0.20
CA GLU A 174 12.06 12.61 0.21
C GLU A 174 12.74 11.86 -0.94
N PHE A 175 12.33 10.64 -1.22
CA PHE A 175 12.86 9.88 -2.35
C PHE A 175 12.63 10.58 -3.71
N VAL A 176 11.48 11.23 -3.89
CA VAL A 176 11.22 12.05 -5.09
C VAL A 176 12.21 13.20 -5.17
N ARG A 177 12.43 13.95 -4.05
CA ARG A 177 13.41 15.05 -4.00
C ARG A 177 14.82 14.60 -4.31
N GLU A 178 15.26 13.46 -3.76
CA GLU A 178 16.58 12.89 -4.02
C GLU A 178 16.81 12.63 -5.51
N LEU A 179 15.82 12.05 -6.19
CA LEU A 179 15.90 11.81 -7.62
C LEU A 179 15.96 13.12 -8.43
N GLN A 180 15.18 14.12 -8.04
CA GLN A 180 15.21 15.44 -8.68
C GLN A 180 16.55 16.16 -8.47
N MET A 181 17.13 16.07 -7.27
CA MET A 181 18.49 16.62 -6.99
C MET A 181 19.58 15.94 -7.84
N GLN A 182 19.37 14.68 -8.24
CA GLN A 182 20.23 13.97 -9.20
C GLN A 182 19.98 14.40 -10.67
N GLY A 183 19.12 15.39 -10.90
CA GLY A 183 18.79 15.88 -12.25
C GLY A 183 17.78 14.99 -13.00
N LYS A 184 17.14 14.03 -12.34
CA LYS A 184 16.13 13.17 -12.98
C LYS A 184 14.77 13.87 -13.01
N LYS A 185 14.02 13.59 -14.09
CA LYS A 185 12.59 13.93 -14.16
C LYS A 185 11.77 12.79 -13.59
N VAL A 186 10.96 13.10 -12.57
CA VAL A 186 10.23 12.11 -11.78
C VAL A 186 8.74 12.18 -12.08
N ALA A 187 8.18 11.05 -12.52
CA ALA A 187 6.73 10.83 -12.53
C ALA A 187 6.34 10.01 -11.30
N MET A 188 5.51 10.55 -10.43
CA MET A 188 4.94 9.80 -9.30
C MET A 188 3.55 9.30 -9.67
N VAL A 189 3.32 8.02 -9.41
CA VAL A 189 2.03 7.34 -9.65
C VAL A 189 1.52 6.83 -8.31
N GLY A 190 0.32 7.21 -7.93
CA GLY A 190 -0.29 6.80 -6.67
C GLY A 190 -1.83 6.77 -6.74
N ASP A 191 -2.47 6.19 -5.75
CA ASP A 191 -3.92 6.04 -5.68
C ASP A 191 -4.54 6.57 -4.36
N GLY A 192 -3.73 7.00 -3.41
CA GLY A 192 -4.16 7.27 -2.07
C GLY A 192 -3.64 8.54 -1.39
N ILE A 193 -4.21 8.80 -0.22
CA ILE A 193 -3.86 9.91 0.67
C ILE A 193 -2.37 9.83 1.07
N ASN A 194 -1.85 8.62 1.25
CA ASN A 194 -0.47 8.36 1.67
C ASN A 194 0.57 8.74 0.60
N ASP A 195 0.16 9.02 -0.63
CA ASP A 195 1.03 9.40 -1.74
C ASP A 195 0.93 10.90 -2.08
N SER A 196 0.01 11.64 -1.46
CA SER A 196 -0.32 13.02 -1.80
C SER A 196 0.89 13.96 -1.75
N GLN A 197 1.76 13.84 -0.75
CA GLN A 197 2.98 14.65 -0.64
C GLN A 197 3.98 14.35 -1.76
N ALA A 198 4.19 13.06 -2.07
CA ALA A 198 5.08 12.63 -3.15
C ALA A 198 4.53 13.02 -4.53
N LEU A 199 3.20 12.91 -4.72
CA LEU A 199 2.51 13.39 -5.92
C LEU A 199 2.70 14.89 -6.12
N ALA A 200 2.52 15.70 -5.06
CA ALA A 200 2.67 17.16 -5.13
C ALA A 200 4.10 17.63 -5.49
N LEU A 201 5.12 16.84 -5.16
CA LEU A 201 6.52 17.17 -5.38
C LEU A 201 7.05 16.72 -6.75
N ALA A 202 6.44 15.71 -7.35
CA ALA A 202 6.91 15.14 -8.61
C ALA A 202 6.79 16.11 -9.79
N ASP A 203 7.67 15.98 -10.79
CA ASP A 203 7.58 16.75 -12.05
C ASP A 203 6.30 16.41 -12.83
N VAL A 204 5.82 15.16 -12.69
CA VAL A 204 4.54 14.71 -13.23
C VAL A 204 3.85 13.86 -12.16
N SER A 205 2.65 14.26 -11.76
CA SER A 205 1.83 13.51 -10.81
C SER A 205 0.66 12.82 -11.51
N ILE A 206 0.50 11.53 -11.24
CA ILE A 206 -0.51 10.68 -11.88
C ILE A 206 -1.31 9.95 -10.80
N ALA A 207 -2.60 10.27 -10.69
CA ALA A 207 -3.53 9.53 -9.85
C ALA A 207 -4.18 8.38 -10.62
N MET A 208 -4.38 7.23 -9.99
CA MET A 208 -4.94 6.04 -10.62
C MET A 208 -6.26 5.61 -9.99
N GLY A 209 -7.19 5.19 -10.84
CA GLY A 209 -8.46 4.57 -10.45
C GLY A 209 -9.43 5.58 -9.85
N LYS A 210 -10.23 5.10 -8.90
CA LYS A 210 -11.05 5.94 -8.03
C LYS A 210 -10.18 6.43 -6.85
N GLY A 211 -9.05 7.06 -7.16
CA GLY A 211 -8.20 7.68 -6.16
C GLY A 211 -9.04 8.52 -5.20
N THR A 212 -8.56 8.71 -3.98
CA THR A 212 -9.23 9.64 -3.07
C THR A 212 -9.34 11.01 -3.72
N ASP A 213 -10.37 11.76 -3.40
CA ASP A 213 -10.56 13.12 -3.92
C ASP A 213 -9.29 13.94 -3.76
N ILE A 214 -8.56 13.77 -2.64
CA ILE A 214 -7.28 14.43 -2.37
C ILE A 214 -6.19 14.08 -3.40
N ALA A 215 -6.06 12.81 -3.79
CA ALA A 215 -5.06 12.41 -4.78
C ALA A 215 -5.42 12.96 -6.17
N MET A 216 -6.71 13.03 -6.50
CA MET A 216 -7.18 13.61 -7.77
C MET A 216 -6.99 15.12 -7.82
N ASP A 217 -7.14 15.83 -6.70
CA ASP A 217 -6.96 17.28 -6.62
C ASP A 217 -5.49 17.70 -6.78
N VAL A 218 -4.54 16.83 -6.40
CA VAL A 218 -3.10 17.11 -6.48
C VAL A 218 -2.48 16.62 -7.79
N ALA A 219 -3.09 15.63 -8.45
CA ALA A 219 -2.53 15.02 -9.65
C ALA A 219 -2.73 15.88 -10.91
N MET A 220 -1.66 16.01 -11.71
CA MET A 220 -1.71 16.64 -13.04
C MET A 220 -2.45 15.78 -14.07
N VAL A 221 -2.44 14.46 -13.87
CA VAL A 221 -3.08 13.47 -14.73
C VAL A 221 -3.87 12.48 -13.88
N THR A 222 -5.12 12.24 -14.23
CA THR A 222 -5.94 11.21 -13.59
C THR A 222 -6.27 10.11 -14.59
N LEU A 223 -5.89 8.87 -14.25
CA LEU A 223 -6.26 7.69 -15.01
C LEU A 223 -7.53 7.08 -14.40
N MET A 224 -8.59 7.01 -15.16
CA MET A 224 -9.93 6.62 -14.67
C MET A 224 -10.05 5.17 -14.21
N THR A 225 -9.03 4.36 -14.42
CA THR A 225 -8.97 2.97 -13.95
C THR A 225 -7.63 2.69 -13.28
N SER A 226 -7.59 1.65 -12.47
CA SER A 226 -6.36 1.17 -11.82
C SER A 226 -5.56 0.17 -12.69
N ASP A 227 -5.70 0.23 -14.03
CA ASP A 227 -4.91 -0.58 -14.96
C ASP A 227 -3.61 0.14 -15.35
N LEU A 228 -2.47 -0.42 -14.91
CA LEU A 228 -1.15 0.14 -15.18
C LEU A 228 -0.81 0.24 -16.68
N LEU A 229 -1.46 -0.53 -17.56
CA LEU A 229 -1.25 -0.43 -19.02
C LEU A 229 -1.66 0.95 -19.60
N LEU A 230 -2.43 1.74 -18.87
CA LEU A 230 -2.72 3.10 -19.28
C LEU A 230 -1.50 4.03 -19.19
N LEU A 231 -0.53 3.75 -18.31
CA LEU A 231 0.70 4.55 -18.17
C LEU A 231 1.53 4.56 -19.46
N PRO A 232 2.00 3.40 -20.00
CA PRO A 232 2.78 3.41 -21.24
C PRO A 232 2.01 3.99 -22.41
N LYS A 233 0.66 3.85 -22.47
CA LYS A 233 -0.18 4.46 -23.49
C LYS A 233 -0.21 5.99 -23.36
N ALA A 234 -0.34 6.53 -22.14
CA ALA A 234 -0.30 7.96 -21.87
C ALA A 234 1.05 8.57 -22.27
N PHE A 235 2.17 7.92 -21.91
CA PHE A 235 3.50 8.34 -22.35
C PHE A 235 3.66 8.32 -23.87
N GLN A 236 3.18 7.28 -24.53
CA GLN A 236 3.22 7.20 -25.99
C GLN A 236 2.40 8.31 -26.66
N LEU A 237 1.19 8.57 -26.15
CA LEU A 237 0.33 9.64 -26.64
C LEU A 237 1.02 11.00 -26.48
N SER A 238 1.60 11.28 -25.32
CA SER A 238 2.35 12.51 -25.07
C SER A 238 3.50 12.70 -26.06
N LYS A 239 4.32 11.66 -26.30
CA LYS A 239 5.41 11.70 -27.29
C LYS A 239 4.91 11.98 -28.71
N GLN A 240 3.78 11.35 -29.10
CA GLN A 240 3.19 11.58 -30.42
C GLN A 240 2.65 13.02 -30.57
N THR A 241 2.00 13.53 -29.54
CA THR A 241 1.48 14.91 -29.51
C THR A 241 2.60 15.93 -29.67
N VAL A 242 3.69 15.78 -28.90
CA VAL A 242 4.88 16.65 -29.01
C VAL A 242 5.49 16.58 -30.40
N LYS A 243 5.61 15.38 -30.98
CA LYS A 243 6.11 15.20 -32.34
C LYS A 243 5.24 15.94 -33.38
N LEU A 244 3.91 15.84 -33.26
CA LEU A 244 2.98 16.55 -34.14
C LEU A 244 3.08 18.07 -34.01
N ILE A 245 3.23 18.58 -32.77
CA ILE A 245 3.46 20.01 -32.51
C ILE A 245 4.71 20.47 -33.23
N HIS A 246 5.84 19.77 -33.09
CA HIS A 246 7.08 20.11 -33.79
C HIS A 246 6.93 20.04 -35.31
N GLN A 247 6.25 19.05 -35.84
CA GLN A 247 5.99 18.97 -37.27
C GLN A 247 5.14 20.15 -37.79
N ASN A 248 4.07 20.49 -37.05
CA ASN A 248 3.22 21.62 -37.42
C ASN A 248 3.98 22.94 -37.39
N LEU A 249 4.82 23.17 -36.35
CA LEU A 249 5.67 24.35 -36.29
C LEU A 249 6.66 24.40 -37.44
N PHE A 250 7.29 23.27 -37.78
CA PHE A 250 8.23 23.20 -38.91
C PHE A 250 7.58 23.56 -40.26
N TRP A 251 6.32 23.16 -40.49
CA TRP A 251 5.61 23.49 -41.72
C TRP A 251 4.96 24.89 -41.71
N ALA A 252 4.87 25.53 -40.52
CA ALA A 252 4.30 26.86 -40.37
C ALA A 252 5.32 27.98 -40.62
N PHE A 253 6.62 27.66 -40.64
CA PHE A 253 7.74 28.55 -40.93
C PHE A 253 8.51 28.12 -42.18
#